data_cd842129756c20eb163a8d6843e7430e
#
_entry.id   cd842129756c20eb163a8d6843e7430e
#
_cell.length_a   1.000
_cell.length_b   1.000
_cell.length_c   1.000
_cell.angle_alpha   90.00
_cell.angle_beta   90.00
_cell.angle_gamma   90.00
#
_symmetry.space_group_name_H-M   'P 1'
#
loop_
_entity.id
_entity.type
_entity.pdbx_description
1 polymer ?
#
loop_
_entity_poly.entity_id
_entity_poly.type
_entity_poly.pdbx_seq_one_letter_code
_entity_poly.pdbx_strand_id
1 'polypeptide(L)'
;MIKNASHFALASMGALTLAACGSGDTVEAENESVESVNEKIAAADLKPNPGRWESTMTFNKVEVPGMPPEMQEMMKKQLGKSSTTSSCLTQEDVDAQDGEMFKPGDTPGCTYNTFAMGDGKINADMTCKEGGMQQNMKMVGTYSDDAYSMTIDADGTVEGQQMAMQMAIDSRRVGECTGNEES
;
A
#
# COMPACT_ATOMS: atom_id res chain seq x y z
N MET A 1 15.79 0.26 79.94
CA MET A 1 15.92 -0.66 78.81
C MET A 1 14.78 -0.36 77.83
N ILE A 2 15.04 0.45 76.82
CA ILE A 2 14.04 0.90 75.87
C ILE A 2 14.43 0.35 74.48
N LYS A 3 13.56 -0.52 73.94
CA LYS A 3 13.75 -1.09 72.56
C LYS A 3 13.05 -0.24 71.59
N ASN A 4 13.80 0.41 70.71
CA ASN A 4 13.25 1.13 69.52
C ASN A 4 12.92 0.11 68.42
N ALA A 5 11.68 0.12 68.00
CA ALA A 5 11.22 -0.58 66.80
C ALA A 5 11.16 0.44 65.65
N SER A 6 12.06 0.27 64.65
CA SER A 6 12.06 1.02 63.40
C SER A 6 11.07 0.40 62.44
N HIS A 7 10.09 1.16 62.01
CA HIS A 7 9.17 0.77 60.95
C HIS A 7 9.71 1.23 59.60
N PHE A 8 10.12 0.32 58.75
CA PHE A 8 10.43 0.57 57.36
C PHE A 8 9.12 0.54 56.57
N ALA A 9 8.74 1.68 56.02
CA ALA A 9 7.64 1.79 55.05
C ALA A 9 8.22 1.56 53.66
N LEU A 10 7.87 0.42 53.04
CA LEU A 10 8.11 0.18 51.61
C LEU A 10 7.06 0.96 50.81
N ALA A 11 7.52 1.98 50.10
CA ALA A 11 6.71 2.66 49.07
C ALA A 11 6.77 1.84 47.79
N SER A 12 5.66 1.14 47.45
CA SER A 12 5.47 0.45 46.17
C SER A 12 5.21 1.48 45.07
N MET A 13 6.20 1.71 44.23
CA MET A 13 6.06 2.50 43.00
C MET A 13 5.37 1.60 41.95
N GLY A 14 4.05 1.74 41.80
CA GLY A 14 3.29 1.13 40.73
C GLY A 14 3.65 1.78 39.39
N ALA A 15 4.34 1.04 38.54
CA ALA A 15 4.51 1.42 37.14
C ALA A 15 3.15 1.27 36.44
N LEU A 16 2.51 2.39 36.10
CA LEU A 16 1.42 2.41 35.13
C LEU A 16 2.01 2.14 33.74
N THR A 17 1.91 0.90 33.28
CA THR A 17 2.05 0.59 31.85
C THR A 17 0.84 1.20 31.14
N LEU A 18 1.00 2.32 30.47
CA LEU A 18 0.04 2.74 29.45
C LEU A 18 0.10 1.67 28.33
N ALA A 19 -0.86 0.75 28.38
CA ALA A 19 -1.22 -0.02 27.20
C ALA A 19 -1.78 0.99 26.19
N ALA A 20 -0.98 1.38 25.21
CA ALA A 20 -1.47 2.03 24.02
C ALA A 20 -2.38 1.00 23.32
N CYS A 21 -3.70 1.09 23.55
CA CYS A 21 -4.69 0.54 22.64
C CYS A 21 -4.54 1.32 21.33
N GLY A 22 -3.66 0.86 20.45
CA GLY A 22 -3.71 1.24 19.04
C GLY A 22 -5.07 0.76 18.53
N SER A 23 -5.91 1.68 18.06
CA SER A 23 -7.10 1.34 17.30
C SER A 23 -6.66 0.44 16.14
N GLY A 24 -7.34 -0.71 15.94
CA GLY A 24 -6.95 -1.75 14.99
C GLY A 24 -6.94 -1.37 13.51
N ASP A 25 -7.13 -0.09 13.20
CA ASP A 25 -7.31 0.44 11.85
C ASP A 25 -6.04 1.11 11.29
N THR A 26 -4.87 0.95 11.95
CA THR A 26 -3.61 1.57 11.49
C THR A 26 -2.53 0.50 11.33
N VAL A 27 -1.89 0.47 10.17
CA VAL A 27 -0.75 -0.39 9.86
C VAL A 27 0.48 0.47 9.64
N GLU A 28 1.54 0.19 10.39
CA GLU A 28 2.85 0.83 10.22
C GLU A 28 3.93 -0.24 10.10
N ALA A 29 4.89 0.00 9.20
CA ALA A 29 6.04 -0.85 9.01
C ALA A 29 7.26 -0.04 8.54
N GLU A 30 8.46 -0.48 8.96
CA GLU A 30 9.74 0.06 8.54
C GLU A 30 10.71 -1.09 8.22
N ASN A 31 11.32 -1.04 7.04
CA ASN A 31 12.29 -2.05 6.56
C ASN A 31 11.72 -3.48 6.60
N GLU A 32 10.46 -3.65 6.20
CA GLU A 32 9.78 -4.93 6.21
C GLU A 32 9.52 -5.46 4.80
N SER A 33 9.45 -6.78 4.67
CA SER A 33 9.08 -7.43 3.41
C SER A 33 7.63 -7.12 3.03
N VAL A 34 7.32 -7.21 1.74
CA VAL A 34 5.95 -7.07 1.23
C VAL A 34 5.00 -8.07 1.90
N GLU A 35 5.45 -9.32 2.10
CA GLU A 35 4.68 -10.36 2.78
C GLU A 35 4.30 -9.97 4.21
N SER A 36 5.28 -9.49 5.01
CA SER A 36 5.03 -9.06 6.39
C SER A 36 4.03 -7.89 6.48
N VAL A 37 4.13 -6.93 5.55
CA VAL A 37 3.18 -5.80 5.51
C VAL A 37 1.79 -6.27 5.12
N ASN A 38 1.67 -7.19 4.15
CA ASN A 38 0.38 -7.75 3.74
C ASN A 38 -0.31 -8.51 4.89
N GLU A 39 0.44 -9.27 5.70
CA GLU A 39 -0.10 -9.91 6.91
C GLU A 39 -0.66 -8.89 7.91
N LYS A 40 0.03 -7.75 8.09
CA LYS A 40 -0.44 -6.67 8.96
C LYS A 40 -1.71 -6.00 8.42
N ILE A 41 -1.79 -5.76 7.11
CA ILE A 41 -3.00 -5.21 6.46
C ILE A 41 -4.18 -6.17 6.65
N ALA A 42 -3.98 -7.46 6.42
CA ALA A 42 -5.01 -8.48 6.63
C ALA A 42 -5.49 -8.53 8.08
N ALA A 43 -4.57 -8.38 9.04
CA ALA A 43 -4.90 -8.38 10.48
C ALA A 43 -5.65 -7.11 10.92
N ALA A 44 -5.51 -6.00 10.19
CA ALA A 44 -6.19 -4.74 10.48
C ALA A 44 -7.65 -4.68 9.99
N ASP A 45 -8.13 -5.75 9.30
CA ASP A 45 -9.50 -5.89 8.77
C ASP A 45 -9.97 -4.70 7.89
N LEU A 46 -9.01 -4.09 7.19
CA LEU A 46 -9.27 -3.00 6.24
C LEU A 46 -9.79 -3.58 4.92
N LYS A 47 -11.10 -3.74 4.80
CA LYS A 47 -11.76 -4.41 3.68
C LYS A 47 -12.61 -3.45 2.86
N PRO A 48 -12.53 -3.51 1.52
CA PRO A 48 -13.46 -2.79 0.66
C PRO A 48 -14.84 -3.45 0.67
N ASN A 49 -15.87 -2.67 0.38
CA ASN A 49 -17.21 -3.22 0.17
C ASN A 49 -17.28 -4.04 -1.14
N PRO A 50 -17.89 -5.23 -1.13
CA PRO A 50 -18.11 -6.02 -2.35
C PRO A 50 -19.04 -5.28 -3.31
N GLY A 51 -18.92 -5.58 -4.60
CA GLY A 51 -19.73 -5.00 -5.66
C GLY A 51 -18.96 -4.71 -6.92
N ARG A 52 -19.58 -3.97 -7.82
CA ARG A 52 -18.96 -3.52 -9.06
C ARG A 52 -18.09 -2.29 -8.79
N TRP A 53 -16.83 -2.38 -9.21
CA TRP A 53 -15.84 -1.34 -9.10
C TRP A 53 -15.43 -0.82 -10.48
N GLU A 54 -15.25 0.48 -10.60
CA GLU A 54 -14.65 1.13 -11.76
C GLU A 54 -13.31 1.71 -11.36
N SER A 55 -12.25 1.27 -12.05
CA SER A 55 -10.88 1.73 -11.84
C SER A 55 -10.39 2.49 -13.07
N THR A 56 -9.93 3.71 -12.85
CA THR A 56 -9.36 4.57 -13.89
C THR A 56 -7.87 4.71 -13.64
N MET A 57 -7.06 4.33 -14.62
CA MET A 57 -5.61 4.44 -14.59
C MET A 57 -5.15 5.51 -15.58
N THR A 58 -4.22 6.36 -15.14
CA THR A 58 -3.63 7.42 -15.96
C THR A 58 -2.11 7.45 -15.80
N PHE A 59 -1.38 7.36 -16.91
CA PHE A 59 0.07 7.55 -16.91
C PHE A 59 0.38 9.04 -17.09
N ASN A 60 0.94 9.69 -16.07
CA ASN A 60 1.28 11.10 -16.07
C ASN A 60 2.70 11.35 -16.57
N LYS A 61 3.60 10.38 -16.34
CA LYS A 61 5.00 10.45 -16.74
C LYS A 61 5.52 9.06 -17.12
N VAL A 62 6.26 8.98 -18.21
CA VAL A 62 7.03 7.79 -18.57
C VAL A 62 8.33 8.24 -19.24
N GLU A 63 9.46 7.94 -18.63
CA GLU A 63 10.80 8.19 -19.11
C GLU A 63 11.58 6.88 -19.07
N VAL A 64 11.84 6.29 -20.22
CA VAL A 64 12.63 5.07 -20.35
C VAL A 64 13.71 5.33 -21.42
N PRO A 65 14.92 5.72 -21.01
CA PRO A 65 16.04 5.92 -21.92
C PRO A 65 16.37 4.63 -22.69
N GLY A 66 16.85 4.77 -23.93
CA GLY A 66 17.17 3.62 -24.78
C GLY A 66 15.98 2.95 -25.46
N MET A 67 14.77 3.37 -25.17
CA MET A 67 13.58 2.88 -25.88
C MET A 67 13.61 3.30 -27.35
N PRO A 68 13.26 2.41 -28.30
CA PRO A 68 13.13 2.76 -29.70
C PRO A 68 12.20 3.97 -29.93
N PRO A 69 12.55 4.90 -30.86
CA PRO A 69 11.78 6.13 -31.09
C PRO A 69 10.28 5.91 -31.34
N GLU A 70 9.94 4.82 -32.05
CA GLU A 70 8.54 4.46 -32.33
C GLU A 70 7.76 4.14 -31.04
N MET A 71 8.38 3.42 -30.11
CA MET A 71 7.79 3.13 -28.80
C MET A 71 7.67 4.38 -27.93
N GLN A 72 8.67 5.28 -27.95
CA GLN A 72 8.60 6.56 -27.27
C GLN A 72 7.40 7.39 -27.76
N GLU A 73 7.18 7.45 -29.09
CA GLU A 73 6.05 8.17 -29.66
C GLU A 73 4.71 7.51 -29.30
N MET A 74 4.62 6.18 -29.23
CA MET A 74 3.43 5.50 -28.76
C MET A 74 3.13 5.82 -27.30
N MET A 75 4.12 5.77 -26.43
CA MET A 75 3.97 6.08 -25.01
C MET A 75 3.60 7.55 -24.80
N LYS A 76 4.24 8.48 -25.49
CA LYS A 76 3.87 9.89 -25.47
C LYS A 76 2.39 10.14 -25.87
N LYS A 77 1.87 9.36 -26.82
CA LYS A 77 0.45 9.44 -27.20
C LYS A 77 -0.49 8.89 -26.13
N GLN A 78 -0.02 8.07 -25.24
CA GLN A 78 -0.79 7.52 -24.10
C GLN A 78 -0.68 8.36 -22.84
N LEU A 79 0.35 9.22 -22.72
CA LEU A 79 0.49 10.10 -21.57
C LEU A 79 -0.73 11.00 -21.39
N GLY A 80 -1.23 11.09 -20.17
CA GLY A 80 -2.41 11.88 -19.82
C GLY A 80 -3.74 11.28 -20.31
N LYS A 81 -3.73 10.10 -20.97
CA LYS A 81 -4.97 9.39 -21.29
C LYS A 81 -5.32 8.43 -20.19
N SER A 82 -6.58 8.46 -19.80
CA SER A 82 -7.13 7.54 -18.82
C SER A 82 -7.69 6.30 -19.50
N SER A 83 -7.46 5.14 -18.90
CA SER A 83 -8.12 3.88 -19.22
C SER A 83 -9.00 3.49 -18.05
N THR A 84 -10.26 3.19 -18.30
CA THR A 84 -11.21 2.76 -17.26
C THR A 84 -11.58 1.31 -17.51
N THR A 85 -11.48 0.50 -16.47
CA THR A 85 -11.91 -0.90 -16.43
C THR A 85 -12.98 -1.07 -15.37
N SER A 86 -13.83 -2.08 -15.53
CA SER A 86 -14.86 -2.42 -14.56
C SER A 86 -14.66 -3.87 -14.11
N SER A 87 -14.61 -4.09 -12.80
CA SER A 87 -14.43 -5.40 -12.18
C SER A 87 -15.54 -5.67 -11.16
N CYS A 88 -15.80 -6.94 -10.90
CA CYS A 88 -16.66 -7.38 -9.83
C CYS A 88 -15.81 -7.88 -8.66
N LEU A 89 -15.93 -7.24 -7.49
CA LEU A 89 -15.37 -7.72 -6.24
C LEU A 89 -16.48 -8.47 -5.50
N THR A 90 -16.40 -9.78 -5.41
CA THR A 90 -17.40 -10.61 -4.71
C THR A 90 -17.13 -10.60 -3.19
N GLN A 91 -18.12 -11.03 -2.40
CA GLN A 91 -17.90 -11.23 -0.96
C GLN A 91 -16.82 -12.29 -0.70
N GLU A 92 -16.75 -13.33 -1.53
CA GLU A 92 -15.72 -14.36 -1.43
C GLU A 92 -14.31 -13.77 -1.66
N ASP A 93 -14.16 -12.88 -2.63
CA ASP A 93 -12.90 -12.17 -2.89
C ASP A 93 -12.52 -11.28 -1.70
N VAL A 94 -13.49 -10.56 -1.11
CA VAL A 94 -13.26 -9.74 0.09
C VAL A 94 -12.83 -10.60 1.29
N ASP A 95 -13.47 -11.75 1.48
CA ASP A 95 -13.16 -12.65 2.59
C ASP A 95 -11.84 -13.41 2.37
N ALA A 96 -11.51 -13.72 1.11
CA ALA A 96 -10.26 -14.34 0.72
C ALA A 96 -9.09 -13.33 0.65
N GLN A 97 -9.37 -12.03 0.69
CA GLN A 97 -8.35 -11.00 0.57
C GLN A 97 -7.40 -11.00 1.75
N ASP A 98 -6.25 -11.61 1.51
CA ASP A 98 -5.02 -11.46 2.30
C ASP A 98 -4.34 -10.11 2.01
N GLY A 99 -5.08 -9.02 1.91
CA GLY A 99 -4.57 -7.70 1.51
C GLY A 99 -4.30 -7.55 0.00
N GLU A 100 -4.88 -8.38 -0.88
CA GLU A 100 -4.57 -8.41 -2.32
C GLU A 100 -4.86 -7.09 -3.06
N MET A 101 -5.86 -6.33 -2.66
CA MET A 101 -6.15 -5.02 -3.25
C MET A 101 -4.95 -4.05 -3.17
N PHE A 102 -4.13 -4.20 -2.16
CA PHE A 102 -2.94 -3.38 -1.93
C PHE A 102 -1.63 -4.13 -2.19
N LYS A 103 -1.71 -5.39 -2.64
CA LYS A 103 -0.51 -6.16 -3.02
C LYS A 103 0.04 -5.60 -4.33
N PRO A 104 1.28 -5.13 -4.37
CA PRO A 104 1.96 -4.79 -5.61
C PRO A 104 2.38 -6.06 -6.37
N GLY A 105 1.47 -6.99 -6.64
CA GLY A 105 1.76 -8.27 -7.30
C GLY A 105 2.81 -9.12 -6.58
N ASP A 106 3.20 -10.25 -7.17
CA ASP A 106 4.42 -10.97 -6.75
C ASP A 106 5.64 -10.09 -7.08
N THR A 107 6.19 -9.46 -6.05
CA THR A 107 7.37 -8.59 -6.16
C THR A 107 8.51 -9.16 -5.32
N PRO A 108 9.11 -10.27 -5.77
CA PRO A 108 10.28 -10.82 -5.09
C PRO A 108 11.39 -9.76 -5.05
N GLY A 109 12.11 -9.71 -3.94
CA GLY A 109 13.21 -8.75 -3.78
C GLY A 109 12.79 -7.32 -3.43
N CYS A 110 11.52 -7.07 -3.12
CA CYS A 110 11.03 -5.77 -2.65
C CYS A 110 10.95 -5.70 -1.12
N THR A 111 11.24 -4.50 -0.61
CA THR A 111 11.16 -4.18 0.82
C THR A 111 10.52 -2.80 0.95
N TYR A 112 9.55 -2.67 1.83
CA TYR A 112 9.06 -1.37 2.27
C TYR A 112 10.09 -0.71 3.17
N ASN A 113 10.63 0.42 2.74
CA ASN A 113 11.47 1.27 3.58
C ASN A 113 10.61 1.90 4.68
N THR A 114 9.42 2.37 4.29
CA THR A 114 8.36 2.84 5.18
C THR A 114 7.00 2.47 4.60
N PHE A 115 6.06 2.12 5.47
CA PHE A 115 4.66 1.91 5.14
C PHE A 115 3.79 2.48 6.26
N ALA A 116 2.79 3.26 5.91
CA ALA A 116 1.77 3.74 6.84
C ALA A 116 0.41 3.74 6.14
N MET A 117 -0.55 3.06 6.75
CA MET A 117 -1.94 3.01 6.30
C MET A 117 -2.85 3.19 7.51
N GLY A 118 -3.72 4.18 7.48
CA GLY A 118 -4.63 4.51 8.58
C GLY A 118 -5.36 5.83 8.31
N ASP A 119 -6.45 6.07 9.01
CA ASP A 119 -7.27 7.28 8.88
C ASP A 119 -7.64 7.62 7.41
N GLY A 120 -7.89 6.59 6.60
CA GLY A 120 -8.23 6.75 5.18
C GLY A 120 -7.07 7.21 4.30
N LYS A 121 -5.80 7.05 4.73
CA LYS A 121 -4.60 7.46 4.00
C LYS A 121 -3.63 6.31 3.86
N ILE A 122 -2.93 6.29 2.72
CA ILE A 122 -1.82 5.37 2.44
C ILE A 122 -0.59 6.21 2.09
N ASN A 123 0.55 5.85 2.68
CA ASN A 123 1.85 6.42 2.34
C ASN A 123 2.90 5.30 2.44
N ALA A 124 3.57 5.00 1.35
CA ALA A 124 4.57 3.95 1.31
C ALA A 124 5.77 4.33 0.44
N ASP A 125 6.93 3.88 0.87
CA ASP A 125 8.19 3.95 0.12
C ASP A 125 8.76 2.53 0.06
N MET A 126 9.03 2.04 -1.13
CA MET A 126 9.48 0.67 -1.36
C MET A 126 10.69 0.64 -2.29
N THR A 127 11.63 -0.24 -2.00
CA THR A 127 12.78 -0.53 -2.87
C THR A 127 12.71 -1.98 -3.32
N CYS A 128 12.81 -2.19 -4.64
CA CYS A 128 12.90 -3.51 -5.26
C CYS A 128 14.28 -3.72 -5.88
N LYS A 129 14.84 -4.92 -5.71
CA LYS A 129 16.13 -5.33 -6.28
C LYS A 129 16.01 -6.73 -6.84
N GLU A 130 16.03 -6.88 -8.14
CA GLU A 130 15.95 -8.17 -8.81
C GLU A 130 16.72 -8.14 -10.13
N GLY A 131 17.50 -9.20 -10.40
CA GLY A 131 18.13 -9.42 -11.70
C GLY A 131 19.05 -8.29 -12.20
N GLY A 132 19.66 -7.49 -11.30
CA GLY A 132 20.46 -6.31 -11.67
C GLY A 132 19.65 -5.04 -11.90
N MET A 133 18.34 -5.11 -11.73
CA MET A 133 17.41 -3.96 -11.70
C MET A 133 17.29 -3.45 -10.27
N GLN A 134 17.28 -2.14 -10.10
CA GLN A 134 16.89 -1.49 -8.84
C GLN A 134 15.83 -0.48 -9.14
N GLN A 135 14.74 -0.54 -8.39
CA GLN A 135 13.61 0.36 -8.52
C GLN A 135 13.19 0.87 -7.15
N ASN A 136 12.88 2.15 -7.04
CA ASN A 136 12.24 2.76 -5.89
C ASN A 136 10.83 3.17 -6.27
N MET A 137 9.87 2.94 -5.40
CA MET A 137 8.47 3.32 -5.60
C MET A 137 7.96 4.08 -4.41
N LYS A 138 7.31 5.22 -4.66
CA LYS A 138 6.55 5.97 -3.66
C LYS A 138 5.08 5.89 -4.01
N MET A 139 4.27 5.53 -3.03
CA MET A 139 2.84 5.41 -3.15
C MET A 139 2.19 6.34 -2.13
N VAL A 140 1.35 7.24 -2.59
CA VAL A 140 0.59 8.15 -1.73
C VAL A 140 -0.86 8.13 -2.19
N GLY A 141 -1.78 7.97 -1.25
CA GLY A 141 -3.18 7.86 -1.59
C GLY A 141 -4.14 8.02 -0.42
N THR A 142 -5.40 7.88 -0.75
CA THR A 142 -6.52 7.82 0.19
C THR A 142 -7.38 6.60 -0.11
N TYR A 143 -8.04 6.08 0.91
CA TYR A 143 -8.96 4.95 0.78
C TYR A 143 -10.17 5.10 1.70
N SER A 144 -11.21 4.40 1.34
CA SER A 144 -12.41 4.14 2.13
C SER A 144 -12.96 2.77 1.71
N ASP A 145 -14.04 2.33 2.33
CA ASP A 145 -14.69 1.06 1.99
C ASP A 145 -15.24 1.05 0.54
N ASP A 146 -15.50 2.22 -0.07
CA ASP A 146 -16.11 2.35 -1.40
C ASP A 146 -15.23 3.04 -2.44
N ALA A 147 -14.03 3.50 -2.09
CA ALA A 147 -13.15 4.19 -3.03
C ALA A 147 -11.69 4.18 -2.59
N TYR A 148 -10.78 4.21 -3.56
CA TYR A 148 -9.39 4.57 -3.32
C TYR A 148 -8.83 5.44 -4.46
N SER A 149 -7.90 6.31 -4.12
CA SER A 149 -7.12 7.10 -5.07
C SER A 149 -5.66 7.00 -4.69
N MET A 150 -4.79 6.69 -5.65
CA MET A 150 -3.38 6.46 -5.41
C MET A 150 -2.53 7.08 -6.52
N THR A 151 -1.45 7.74 -6.14
CA THR A 151 -0.37 8.14 -7.05
C THR A 151 0.84 7.28 -6.74
N ILE A 152 1.43 6.72 -7.78
CA ILE A 152 2.63 5.88 -7.73
C ILE A 152 3.70 6.57 -8.55
N ASP A 153 4.78 6.97 -7.90
CA ASP A 153 6.01 7.44 -8.52
C ASP A 153 7.04 6.32 -8.44
N ALA A 154 7.51 5.86 -9.59
CA ALA A 154 8.53 4.82 -9.69
C ALA A 154 9.75 5.38 -10.43
N ASP A 155 10.93 5.22 -9.84
CA ASP A 155 12.22 5.51 -10.45
C ASP A 155 13.19 4.34 -10.25
N GLY A 156 14.11 4.18 -11.17
CA GLY A 156 15.03 3.07 -11.07
C GLY A 156 16.06 3.01 -12.17
N THR A 157 16.80 1.90 -12.18
CA THR A 157 17.82 1.62 -13.18
C THR A 157 17.61 0.22 -13.76
N VAL A 158 17.55 0.14 -15.08
CA VAL A 158 17.48 -1.10 -15.84
C VAL A 158 18.65 -1.12 -16.82
N GLU A 159 19.51 -2.14 -16.74
CA GLU A 159 20.71 -2.26 -17.57
C GLU A 159 21.59 -0.99 -17.58
N GLY A 160 21.67 -0.30 -16.42
CA GLY A 160 22.47 0.92 -16.28
C GLY A 160 21.79 2.20 -16.79
N GLN A 161 20.58 2.12 -17.32
CA GLN A 161 19.78 3.27 -17.77
C GLN A 161 18.73 3.65 -16.74
N GLN A 162 18.63 4.95 -16.44
CA GLN A 162 17.61 5.45 -15.51
C GLN A 162 16.24 5.44 -16.16
N MET A 163 15.23 5.02 -15.43
CA MET A 163 13.82 5.09 -15.81
C MET A 163 13.02 5.84 -14.75
N ALA A 164 11.95 6.48 -15.18
CA ALA A 164 10.99 7.10 -14.27
C ALA A 164 9.58 6.98 -14.84
N MET A 165 8.62 6.68 -13.97
CA MET A 165 7.21 6.56 -14.29
C MET A 165 6.37 7.18 -13.17
N GLN A 166 5.29 7.85 -13.55
CA GLN A 166 4.27 8.27 -12.61
C GLN A 166 2.90 7.82 -13.13
N MET A 167 2.14 7.20 -12.25
CA MET A 167 0.82 6.67 -12.52
C MET A 167 -0.17 7.12 -11.44
N ALA A 168 -1.37 7.47 -11.83
CA ALA A 168 -2.50 7.69 -10.93
C ALA A 168 -3.55 6.61 -11.16
N ILE A 169 -4.13 6.12 -10.06
CA ILE A 169 -5.23 5.16 -10.06
C ILE A 169 -6.33 5.76 -9.19
N ASP A 170 -7.52 5.87 -9.76
CA ASP A 170 -8.75 6.23 -9.07
C ASP A 170 -9.75 5.09 -9.23
N SER A 171 -10.24 4.54 -8.13
CA SER A 171 -11.17 3.43 -8.12
C SER A 171 -12.33 3.71 -7.18
N ARG A 172 -13.53 3.30 -7.60
CA ARG A 172 -14.73 3.49 -6.81
C ARG A 172 -15.73 2.36 -7.04
N ARG A 173 -16.44 2.02 -5.99
CA ARG A 173 -17.61 1.15 -6.07
C ARG A 173 -18.76 1.90 -6.74
N VAL A 174 -19.39 1.28 -7.74
CA VAL A 174 -20.47 1.88 -8.55
C VAL A 174 -21.80 1.13 -8.42
N GLY A 175 -21.84 0.10 -7.61
CA GLY A 175 -23.08 -0.66 -7.34
C GLY A 175 -22.84 -2.15 -7.17
N GLU A 176 -23.86 -2.96 -7.41
CA GLU A 176 -23.77 -4.41 -7.36
C GLU A 176 -23.17 -4.96 -8.65
N CYS A 177 -22.55 -6.14 -8.58
CA CYS A 177 -22.05 -6.86 -9.76
C CYS A 177 -23.20 -7.20 -10.72
N THR A 178 -22.96 -7.07 -12.02
CA THR A 178 -23.95 -7.35 -13.08
C THR A 178 -23.63 -8.62 -13.86
N GLY A 179 -22.43 -9.17 -13.69
CA GLY A 179 -21.92 -10.34 -14.39
C GLY A 179 -21.37 -10.04 -15.79
N ASN A 180 -21.22 -8.76 -16.14
CA ASN A 180 -20.65 -8.32 -17.41
C ASN A 180 -19.30 -7.57 -17.21
N GLU A 181 -18.79 -7.58 -15.99
CA GLU A 181 -17.50 -6.98 -15.64
C GLU A 181 -16.34 -7.86 -16.15
N GLU A 182 -15.19 -7.24 -16.41
CA GLU A 182 -13.95 -7.99 -16.67
C GLU A 182 -13.52 -8.73 -15.39
N SER A 183 -13.17 -10.00 -15.53
CA SER A 183 -12.68 -10.88 -14.46
C SER A 183 -11.17 -11.01 -14.53
#